data_6478e0f9bd1bd7f11dd58dcff556c2a6
#
_entry.id   6478e0f9bd1bd7f11dd58dcff556c2a6
#
_cell.length_a   1.000
_cell.length_b   1.000
_cell.length_c   1.000
_cell.angle_alpha   90.00
_cell.angle_beta   90.00
_cell.angle_gamma   90.00
#
_symmetry.space_group_name_H-M   'P 1'
#
loop_
_entity.id
_entity.type
_entity.pdbx_description
1 polymer ?
#
loop_
_entity_poly.entity_id
_entity_poly.type
_entity_poly.pdbx_seq_one_letter_code
_entity_poly.pdbx_strand_id
1 'polypeptide(L)' 'MQPEIPNVMTVSVSHIRHALQESYSTQEAANLSRIVCCEMLGQTAVDYYLGKDMILSPKEMQDLDTILARLRNFEPIQYV' A
#
# COMPACT_ATOMS: atom_id res chain seq x y z
N MET A 1 -2.78 -34.58 3.30
CA MET A 1 -3.65 -33.43 3.10
C MET A 1 -2.84 -32.16 3.08
N GLN A 2 -3.15 -31.29 2.17
CA GLN A 2 -2.42 -30.06 2.03
C GLN A 2 -2.86 -29.05 3.09
N PRO A 3 -1.94 -28.42 3.81
CA PRO A 3 -2.32 -27.35 4.74
C PRO A 3 -2.97 -26.20 4.01
N GLU A 4 -3.88 -25.56 4.67
CA GLU A 4 -4.52 -24.39 4.12
C GLU A 4 -3.50 -23.29 3.84
N ILE A 5 -3.60 -22.72 2.66
CA ILE A 5 -2.79 -21.57 2.31
C ILE A 5 -3.52 -20.34 2.84
N PRO A 6 -2.88 -19.54 3.67
CA PRO A 6 -3.52 -18.32 4.16
C PRO A 6 -3.92 -17.41 2.99
N ASN A 7 -5.17 -16.95 2.99
CA ASN A 7 -5.67 -16.01 2.00
C ASN A 7 -5.34 -14.58 2.39
N VAL A 8 -4.13 -14.37 2.91
CA VAL A 8 -3.65 -13.05 3.30
C VAL A 8 -2.21 -12.92 2.89
N MET A 9 -1.79 -11.69 2.66
CA MET A 9 -0.40 -11.37 2.34
C MET A 9 0.12 -10.30 3.26
N THR A 10 1.39 -10.41 3.61
CA THR A 10 2.08 -9.39 4.40
C THR A 10 2.71 -8.38 3.44
N VAL A 11 2.39 -7.11 3.63
CA VAL A 11 2.89 -6.03 2.79
C VAL A 11 3.57 -4.99 3.67
N SER A 12 4.79 -4.62 3.31
CA SER A 12 5.54 -3.61 4.05
C SER A 12 5.23 -2.21 3.52
N VAL A 13 5.34 -1.23 4.41
CA VAL A 13 5.26 0.18 4.04
C VAL A 13 6.35 0.52 3.02
N SER A 14 7.55 -0.04 3.20
CA SER A 14 8.66 0.17 2.28
C SER A 14 8.35 -0.28 0.87
N HIS A 15 7.66 -1.41 0.73
CA HIS A 15 7.27 -1.92 -0.57
C HIS A 15 6.39 -0.91 -1.32
N ILE A 16 5.38 -0.37 -0.62
CA ILE A 16 4.48 0.61 -1.23
C ILE A 16 5.23 1.88 -1.59
N ARG A 17 6.09 2.36 -0.70
CA ARG A 17 6.90 3.55 -0.96
C ARG A 17 7.82 3.37 -2.16
N HIS A 18 8.51 2.24 -2.25
CA HIS A 18 9.41 1.96 -3.37
C HIS A 18 8.65 1.86 -4.68
N ALA A 19 7.48 1.24 -4.67
CA ALA A 19 6.65 1.16 -5.86
C ALA A 19 6.29 2.55 -6.39
N LEU A 20 6.01 3.50 -5.49
CA LEU A 20 5.67 4.86 -5.87
C LEU A 20 6.89 5.68 -6.27
N GLN A 21 8.07 5.36 -5.76
CA GLN A 21 9.31 6.06 -6.10
C GLN A 21 9.72 5.88 -7.56
N GLU A 22 9.16 4.90 -8.24
CA GLU A 22 9.39 4.72 -9.66
C GLU A 22 8.79 5.84 -10.49
N SER A 23 7.73 6.50 -9.98
CA SER A 23 6.99 7.54 -10.70
C SER A 23 7.00 8.89 -10.00
N TYR A 24 7.34 8.94 -8.73
CA TYR A 24 7.28 10.14 -7.91
C TYR A 24 8.60 10.40 -7.21
N SER A 25 8.82 11.65 -6.79
CA SER A 25 9.98 11.99 -5.96
C SER A 25 9.89 11.24 -4.63
N THR A 26 11.03 11.14 -3.93
CA THR A 26 11.08 10.47 -2.63
C THR A 26 10.05 11.07 -1.66
N GLN A 27 9.94 12.39 -1.61
CA GLN A 27 9.02 13.05 -0.71
C GLN A 27 7.56 12.82 -1.10
N GLU A 28 7.26 12.92 -2.38
CA GLU A 28 5.89 12.67 -2.84
C GLU A 28 5.49 11.22 -2.64
N ALA A 29 6.41 10.29 -2.92
CA ALA A 29 6.15 8.87 -2.68
C ALA A 29 5.89 8.60 -1.21
N ALA A 30 6.63 9.24 -0.30
CA ALA A 30 6.39 9.10 1.13
C ALA A 30 5.02 9.62 1.53
N ASN A 31 4.61 10.79 1.02
CA ASN A 31 3.30 11.34 1.31
C ASN A 31 2.17 10.45 0.78
N LEU A 32 2.31 9.98 -0.45
CA LEU A 32 1.32 9.11 -1.07
C LEU A 32 1.24 7.76 -0.36
N SER A 33 2.37 7.19 0.04
CA SER A 33 2.37 5.92 0.76
C SER A 33 1.66 6.04 2.09
N ARG A 34 1.81 7.17 2.80
CA ARG A 34 1.10 7.42 4.05
C ARG A 34 -0.41 7.47 3.82
N ILE A 35 -0.85 8.15 2.78
CA ILE A 35 -2.27 8.23 2.45
C ILE A 35 -2.81 6.84 2.09
N VAL A 36 -2.10 6.10 1.26
CA VAL A 36 -2.51 4.75 0.87
C VAL A 36 -2.61 3.84 2.10
N CYS A 37 -1.59 3.82 2.94
CA CYS A 37 -1.57 2.94 4.10
C CYS A 37 -2.60 3.33 5.14
N CYS A 38 -2.67 4.62 5.50
CA CYS A 38 -3.48 5.07 6.63
C CYS A 38 -4.93 5.35 6.25
N GLU A 39 -5.17 5.98 5.12
CA GLU A 39 -6.52 6.40 4.75
C GLU A 39 -7.24 5.37 3.89
N MET A 40 -6.52 4.63 3.07
CA MET A 40 -7.13 3.65 2.17
C MET A 40 -7.11 2.23 2.71
N LEU A 41 -6.03 1.84 3.40
CA LEU A 41 -5.89 0.50 3.96
C LEU A 41 -6.13 0.42 5.47
N GLY A 42 -6.38 1.54 6.11
CA GLY A 42 -6.77 1.57 7.52
C GLY A 42 -5.66 1.36 8.53
N GLN A 43 -4.39 1.50 8.14
CA GLN A 43 -3.28 1.40 9.08
C GLN A 43 -3.28 2.62 10.00
N THR A 44 -2.97 2.41 11.29
CA THR A 44 -2.84 3.55 12.20
C THR A 44 -1.57 4.34 11.88
N ALA A 45 -1.57 5.62 12.23
CA ALA A 45 -0.41 6.46 12.02
C ALA A 45 0.81 5.94 12.79
N VAL A 46 0.59 5.45 14.01
CA VAL A 46 1.68 4.88 14.81
C VAL A 46 2.30 3.68 14.10
N ASP A 47 1.48 2.75 13.65
CA ASP A 47 1.98 1.56 12.95
C ASP A 47 2.68 1.93 11.65
N TYR A 48 2.18 2.93 10.95
CA TYR A 48 2.84 3.42 9.73
C TYR A 48 4.24 3.96 10.02
N TYR A 49 4.36 4.83 11.03
CA TYR A 49 5.66 5.43 11.35
C TYR A 49 6.63 4.43 11.97
N LEU A 50 6.12 3.38 12.59
CA LEU A 50 6.97 2.29 13.08
C LEU A 50 7.40 1.34 11.96
N GLY A 51 6.85 1.52 10.76
CA GLY A 51 7.14 0.65 9.63
C GLY A 51 6.54 -0.74 9.77
N LYS A 52 5.45 -0.86 10.51
CA LYS A 52 4.82 -2.15 10.76
C LYS A 52 4.17 -2.68 9.50
N ASP A 53 4.38 -3.96 9.23
CA ASP A 53 3.79 -4.62 8.07
C ASP A 53 2.26 -4.70 8.21
N MET A 54 1.58 -4.64 7.07
CA MET A 54 0.14 -4.83 7.00
C MET A 54 -0.17 -6.24 6.53
N ILE A 55 -1.22 -6.82 7.08
CA ILE A 55 -1.74 -8.11 6.63
C ILE A 55 -3.00 -7.83 5.83
N LEU A 56 -2.96 -8.13 4.54
CA LEU A 56 -4.03 -7.80 3.61
C LEU A 56 -4.72 -9.07 3.11
N SER A 57 -6.05 -9.01 3.01
CA SER A 57 -6.83 -10.05 2.37
C SER A 57 -6.60 -10.02 0.85
N PRO A 58 -7.01 -11.07 0.12
CA PRO A 58 -6.89 -11.05 -1.34
C PRO A 58 -7.58 -9.85 -1.99
N LYS A 59 -8.74 -9.44 -1.46
CA LYS A 59 -9.43 -8.27 -1.97
C LYS A 59 -8.67 -7.00 -1.72
N GLU A 60 -8.11 -6.86 -0.51
CA GLU A 60 -7.30 -5.70 -0.17
C GLU A 60 -6.03 -5.62 -1.03
N MET A 61 -5.42 -6.76 -1.31
CA MET A 61 -4.26 -6.81 -2.22
C MET A 61 -4.64 -6.37 -3.62
N GLN A 62 -5.79 -6.82 -4.09
CA GLN A 62 -6.27 -6.42 -5.41
C GLN A 62 -6.56 -4.92 -5.44
N ASP A 63 -7.16 -4.39 -4.38
CA ASP A 63 -7.42 -2.96 -4.26
C ASP A 63 -6.11 -2.18 -4.25
N LEU A 64 -5.12 -2.66 -3.51
CA LEU A 64 -3.81 -2.02 -3.46
C LEU A 64 -3.13 -2.02 -4.83
N ASP A 65 -3.16 -3.14 -5.55
CA ASP A 65 -2.58 -3.21 -6.89
C ASP A 65 -3.25 -2.20 -7.83
N THR A 66 -4.55 -2.08 -7.74
CA THR A 66 -5.32 -1.11 -8.54
C THR A 66 -4.92 0.32 -8.17
N ILE A 67 -4.86 0.62 -6.88
CA ILE A 67 -4.48 1.94 -6.38
C ILE A 67 -3.09 2.32 -6.91
N LEU A 68 -2.12 1.42 -6.75
CA LEU A 68 -0.76 1.69 -7.19
C LEU A 68 -0.66 1.87 -8.70
N ALA A 69 -1.39 1.07 -9.46
CA ALA A 69 -1.40 1.19 -10.93
C ALA A 69 -1.95 2.54 -11.36
N ARG A 70 -3.01 3.00 -10.72
CA ARG A 70 -3.63 4.29 -11.05
C ARG A 70 -2.73 5.45 -10.64
N LEU A 71 -2.09 5.37 -9.47
CA LEU A 71 -1.14 6.40 -9.04
C LEU A 71 0.07 6.45 -9.96
N ARG A 72 0.58 5.30 -10.40
CA ARG A 72 1.70 5.27 -11.36
C ARG A 72 1.32 5.90 -12.69
N ASN A 73 0.04 5.93 -13.01
CA ASN A 73 -0.49 6.60 -14.19
C ASN A 73 -0.83 8.06 -13.91
N PHE A 74 -0.37 8.57 -12.76
CA PHE A 74 -0.52 9.97 -12.32
C PHE A 74 -1.95 10.43 -12.15
N GLU A 75 -2.86 9.51 -11.84
CA GLU A 75 -4.21 9.90 -11.45
C GLU A 75 -4.17 10.54 -10.07
N PRO A 76 -4.91 11.65 -9.85
CA PRO A 76 -4.94 12.27 -8.53
C PRO A 76 -5.46 11.29 -7.47
N ILE A 77 -4.82 11.28 -6.31
CA ILE A 77 -5.14 10.28 -5.28
C ILE A 77 -6.59 10.40 -4.79
N GLN A 78 -7.17 11.57 -4.84
CA GLN A 78 -8.55 11.78 -4.43
C GLN A 78 -9.56 11.08 -5.33
N TYR A 79 -9.13 10.63 -6.50
CA TYR A 79 -9.99 9.89 -7.44
C TYR A 79 -9.69 8.40 -7.49
N VAL A 80 -8.77 7.95 -6.69
CA VAL A 80 -8.32 6.54 -6.71
C VAL A 80 -9.10 5.64 -5.75
#